data_4a0d797ee334ac16a9e65b2a9558d5e6
#
_entry.id   4a0d797ee334ac16a9e65b2a9558d5e6
#
_cell.length_a   1.000
_cell.length_b   1.000
_cell.length_c   1.000
_cell.angle_alpha   90.00
_cell.angle_beta   90.00
_cell.angle_gamma   90.00
#
_symmetry.space_group_name_H-M   'P 1'
#
loop_
_entity.id
_entity.type
_entity.pdbx_description
1 polymer ?
#
loop_
_entity_poly.entity_id
_entity_poly.type
_entity_poly.pdbx_seq_one_letter_code
_entity_poly.pdbx_strand_id
1 'polypeptide(L)'
;FSPLRSASEVPCLGDTSKFRIFALHNAIARQDNSMKYLIVGLGNIGAEYAQTRHNIGFRVADALAERLGVRFETKRYGDVAVGRVKNAQLVILKPSTYMNLSGEAVRYWMSTEKIPIERVLVIVDDLALPFGALRLKSKGSDAGHNGLKNIAQLLGSQAYARLRFGI
;
A
#
# COMPACT_ATOMS: atom_id res chain seq x y z
N PHE A 1 53.14 -27.27 37.51
CA PHE A 1 52.31 -27.76 36.49
C PHE A 1 51.09 -26.95 36.35
N SER A 2 51.07 -26.26 35.41
CA SER A 2 49.90 -25.51 35.14
C SER A 2 48.90 -26.36 34.49
N PRO A 3 47.81 -26.39 34.99
CA PRO A 3 46.72 -26.90 34.30
C PRO A 3 46.37 -26.03 33.18
N LEU A 4 46.13 -26.63 32.23
CA LEU A 4 45.70 -26.00 31.16
C LEU A 4 44.46 -25.39 31.30
N ARG A 5 44.43 -24.41 30.73
CA ARG A 5 43.33 -23.74 30.52
C ARG A 5 42.48 -24.50 29.87
N SER A 6 41.57 -24.70 30.33
CA SER A 6 40.47 -25.24 29.68
C SER A 6 40.10 -24.32 28.58
N ALA A 7 40.15 -24.82 27.54
CA ALA A 7 39.57 -24.19 26.41
C ALA A 7 38.08 -24.19 26.44
N SER A 8 37.66 -24.04 27.58
CA SER A 8 36.28 -23.98 27.80
C SER A 8 35.57 -22.90 27.09
N GLU A 9 36.32 -22.17 26.41
CA GLU A 9 35.71 -21.13 25.71
C GLU A 9 35.15 -21.49 24.46
N VAL A 10 34.74 -22.64 24.31
CA VAL A 10 33.92 -23.01 23.22
C VAL A 10 32.44 -22.78 23.44
N PRO A 11 32.04 -22.02 24.33
CA PRO A 11 30.66 -21.59 24.38
C PRO A 11 30.23 -20.82 23.19
N CYS A 12 31.13 -20.49 22.37
CA CYS A 12 30.79 -19.79 21.15
C CYS A 12 29.93 -20.58 20.20
N LEU A 13 29.88 -21.87 20.33
CA LEU A 13 28.99 -22.66 19.49
C LEU A 13 27.52 -22.41 19.78
N GLY A 14 27.18 -22.06 20.98
CA GLY A 14 25.83 -21.66 21.30
C GLY A 14 25.45 -20.30 20.74
N ASP A 15 26.43 -19.46 20.60
CA ASP A 15 26.19 -18.12 20.10
C ASP A 15 26.06 -18.06 18.58
N THR A 16 26.65 -19.00 17.86
CA THR A 16 26.51 -19.04 16.41
C THR A 16 25.08 -19.26 15.96
N SER A 17 24.28 -20.00 16.70
CA SER A 17 22.87 -20.14 16.35
C SER A 17 22.09 -18.86 16.62
N LYS A 18 22.37 -18.20 17.72
CA LYS A 18 21.79 -16.90 18.03
C LYS A 18 22.23 -15.82 17.04
N PHE A 19 23.49 -15.85 16.64
CA PHE A 19 24.01 -14.96 15.60
C PHE A 19 23.36 -15.21 14.26
N ARG A 20 23.11 -16.45 13.90
CA ARG A 20 22.40 -16.80 12.67
C ARG A 20 20.96 -16.33 12.70
N ILE A 21 20.27 -16.53 13.83
CA ILE A 21 18.89 -16.05 14.01
C ILE A 21 18.86 -14.51 13.98
N PHE A 22 19.78 -13.86 14.65
CA PHE A 22 19.90 -12.40 14.64
C PHE A 22 20.24 -11.85 13.25
N ALA A 23 21.18 -12.47 12.56
CA ALA A 23 21.53 -12.13 11.19
C ALA A 23 20.37 -12.38 10.22
N LEU A 24 19.63 -13.47 10.43
CA LEU A 24 18.45 -13.78 9.66
C LEU A 24 17.32 -12.77 9.97
N HIS A 25 17.14 -12.42 11.22
CA HIS A 25 16.18 -11.40 11.64
C HIS A 25 16.52 -10.02 11.05
N ASN A 26 17.78 -9.66 11.07
CA ASN A 26 18.26 -8.43 10.44
C ASN A 26 18.22 -8.48 8.91
N ALA A 27 18.42 -9.65 8.34
CA ALA A 27 18.26 -9.84 6.90
C ALA A 27 16.77 -9.76 6.49
N ILE A 28 15.89 -10.33 7.31
CA ILE A 28 14.45 -10.22 7.12
C ILE A 28 14.01 -8.76 7.34
N ALA A 29 14.50 -8.11 8.38
CA ALA A 29 14.24 -6.70 8.62
C ALA A 29 14.83 -5.78 7.53
N ARG A 30 15.94 -6.17 6.92
CA ARG A 30 16.50 -5.48 5.75
C ARG A 30 15.74 -5.78 4.47
N GLN A 31 15.13 -6.96 4.38
CA GLN A 31 14.21 -7.26 3.27
C GLN A 31 12.88 -6.51 3.40
N ASP A 32 12.54 -6.06 4.59
CA ASP A 32 11.41 -5.16 4.82
C ASP A 32 11.66 -3.74 4.31
N ASN A 33 12.87 -3.45 3.84
CA ASN A 33 13.17 -2.26 3.04
C ASN A 33 12.84 -2.49 1.55
N SER A 34 12.03 -3.51 1.24
CA SER A 34 11.41 -3.69 -0.05
C SER A 34 10.62 -2.44 -0.37
N MET A 35 10.69 -1.97 -1.60
CA MET A 35 9.92 -0.81 -2.04
C MET A 35 8.44 -1.05 -1.76
N LYS A 36 7.88 -0.25 -0.86
CA LYS A 36 6.45 -0.28 -0.56
C LYS A 36 5.72 0.73 -1.42
N TYR A 37 4.59 0.30 -1.95
CA TYR A 37 3.68 1.15 -2.72
C TYR A 37 2.30 1.09 -2.09
N LEU A 38 1.62 2.23 -2.07
CA LEU A 38 0.23 2.32 -1.66
C LEU A 38 -0.65 2.43 -2.89
N ILE A 39 -1.52 1.46 -3.07
CA ILE A 39 -2.50 1.43 -4.16
C ILE A 39 -3.87 1.71 -3.56
N VAL A 40 -4.46 2.84 -3.91
CA VAL A 40 -5.73 3.28 -3.35
C VAL A 40 -6.81 3.19 -4.42
N GLY A 41 -7.80 2.33 -4.20
CA GLY A 41 -9.00 2.32 -5.04
C GLY A 41 -10.07 3.19 -4.41
N LEU A 42 -10.46 4.27 -5.08
CA LEU A 42 -11.54 5.13 -4.59
C LEU A 42 -12.90 4.60 -5.04
N GLY A 43 -13.86 4.67 -4.15
CA GLY A 43 -15.23 4.25 -4.39
C GLY A 43 -16.17 4.72 -3.28
N ASN A 44 -17.45 4.57 -3.51
CA ASN A 44 -18.48 4.89 -2.53
C ASN A 44 -18.82 3.66 -1.68
N ILE A 45 -19.03 3.89 -0.39
CA ILE A 45 -19.41 2.85 0.56
C ILE A 45 -20.90 2.57 0.38
N GLY A 46 -21.26 1.30 0.48
CA GLY A 46 -22.63 0.83 0.44
C GLY A 46 -22.85 -0.22 -0.65
N ALA A 47 -23.71 -1.18 -0.37
CA ALA A 47 -24.03 -2.25 -1.31
C ALA A 47 -24.69 -1.72 -2.59
N GLU A 48 -25.43 -0.62 -2.49
CA GLU A 48 -26.06 0.06 -3.59
C GLU A 48 -25.07 0.61 -4.62
N TYR A 49 -23.86 0.92 -4.22
CA TYR A 49 -22.81 1.44 -5.10
C TYR A 49 -21.87 0.37 -5.63
N ALA A 50 -21.91 -0.84 -5.06
CA ALA A 50 -20.91 -1.89 -5.33
C ALA A 50 -20.79 -2.24 -6.82
N GLN A 51 -21.90 -2.18 -7.57
CA GLN A 51 -21.93 -2.50 -8.99
C GLN A 51 -21.94 -1.26 -9.88
N THR A 52 -21.86 -0.07 -9.32
CA THR A 52 -21.85 1.15 -10.12
C THR A 52 -20.50 1.40 -10.76
N ARG A 53 -20.51 2.14 -11.90
CA ARG A 53 -19.27 2.52 -12.60
C ARG A 53 -18.37 3.40 -11.75
N HIS A 54 -18.94 4.20 -10.84
CA HIS A 54 -18.21 5.04 -9.92
C HIS A 54 -17.38 4.27 -8.90
N ASN A 55 -17.64 2.97 -8.72
CA ASN A 55 -16.84 2.11 -7.84
C ASN A 55 -15.75 1.33 -8.60
N ILE A 56 -15.37 1.78 -9.78
CA ILE A 56 -14.30 1.13 -10.55
C ILE A 56 -12.99 1.03 -9.75
N GLY A 57 -12.67 2.01 -8.92
CA GLY A 57 -11.49 1.96 -8.05
C GLY A 57 -11.52 0.77 -7.09
N PHE A 58 -12.66 0.50 -6.45
CA PHE A 58 -12.82 -0.67 -5.59
C PHE A 58 -12.73 -1.97 -6.38
N ARG A 59 -13.34 -2.03 -7.55
CA ARG A 59 -13.30 -3.23 -8.41
C ARG A 59 -11.90 -3.54 -8.90
N VAL A 60 -11.13 -2.54 -9.25
CA VAL A 60 -9.73 -2.73 -9.64
C VAL A 60 -8.89 -3.18 -8.46
N ALA A 61 -9.10 -2.61 -7.27
CA ALA A 61 -8.44 -3.05 -6.05
C ALA A 61 -8.76 -4.52 -5.71
N ASP A 62 -10.03 -4.92 -5.83
CA ASP A 62 -10.45 -6.30 -5.63
C ASP A 62 -9.81 -7.26 -6.63
N ALA A 63 -9.80 -6.90 -7.91
CA ALA A 63 -9.17 -7.70 -8.97
C ALA A 63 -7.65 -7.84 -8.75
N LEU A 64 -6.99 -6.78 -8.29
CA LEU A 64 -5.58 -6.82 -7.98
C LEU A 64 -5.28 -7.75 -6.79
N ALA A 65 -6.07 -7.66 -5.73
CA ALA A 65 -5.94 -8.53 -4.57
C ALA A 65 -6.16 -10.01 -4.94
N GLU A 66 -7.18 -10.29 -5.74
CA GLU A 66 -7.46 -11.64 -6.25
C GLU A 66 -6.28 -12.18 -7.07
N ARG A 67 -5.73 -11.37 -7.96
CA ARG A 67 -4.58 -11.75 -8.78
C ARG A 67 -3.33 -12.04 -7.95
N LEU A 68 -3.16 -11.36 -6.82
CA LEU A 68 -2.06 -11.58 -5.89
C LEU A 68 -2.33 -12.69 -4.88
N GLY A 69 -3.53 -13.23 -4.86
CA GLY A 69 -3.94 -14.27 -3.91
C GLY A 69 -4.04 -13.78 -2.47
N VAL A 70 -4.33 -12.50 -2.27
CA VAL A 70 -4.43 -11.88 -0.95
C VAL A 70 -5.87 -11.45 -0.66
N ARG A 71 -6.21 -11.35 0.61
CA ARG A 71 -7.55 -10.96 1.06
C ARG A 71 -7.52 -9.61 1.75
N PHE A 72 -8.61 -8.88 1.63
CA PHE A 72 -8.82 -7.66 2.39
C PHE A 72 -9.18 -7.96 3.83
N GLU A 73 -8.60 -7.18 4.74
CA GLU A 73 -8.96 -7.14 6.14
C GLU A 73 -9.46 -5.76 6.48
N THR A 74 -10.55 -5.68 7.24
CA THR A 74 -11.09 -4.40 7.70
C THR A 74 -10.18 -3.82 8.77
N LYS A 75 -9.65 -2.66 8.51
CA LYS A 75 -8.75 -1.92 9.39
C LYS A 75 -9.20 -0.47 9.52
N ARG A 76 -8.41 0.34 10.21
CA ARG A 76 -8.73 1.74 10.38
C ARG A 76 -8.74 2.46 9.02
N TYR A 77 -9.80 3.21 8.77
CA TYR A 77 -10.07 3.98 7.55
C TYR A 77 -10.32 3.17 6.28
N GLY A 78 -10.35 1.86 6.34
CA GLY A 78 -10.69 1.07 5.16
C GLY A 78 -10.32 -0.40 5.22
N ASP A 79 -10.58 -1.08 4.12
CA ASP A 79 -10.15 -2.45 3.91
C ASP A 79 -8.78 -2.46 3.26
N VAL A 80 -7.89 -3.26 3.80
CA VAL A 80 -6.48 -3.31 3.38
C VAL A 80 -6.08 -4.73 3.06
N ALA A 81 -5.42 -4.91 1.93
CA ALA A 81 -4.77 -6.16 1.55
C ALA A 81 -3.28 -5.87 1.26
N VAL A 82 -2.42 -6.78 1.65
CA VAL A 82 -0.98 -6.65 1.43
C VAL A 82 -0.50 -7.81 0.57
N GLY A 83 0.10 -7.49 -0.55
CA GLY A 83 0.65 -8.48 -1.47
C GLY A 83 2.06 -8.10 -1.91
N ARG A 84 2.71 -8.99 -2.65
CA ARG A 84 4.04 -8.78 -3.21
C ARG A 84 4.07 -9.01 -4.71
N VAL A 85 4.76 -8.13 -5.40
CA VAL A 85 5.08 -8.29 -6.82
C VAL A 85 6.58 -8.09 -6.96
N LYS A 86 7.31 -9.16 -7.29
CA LYS A 86 8.78 -9.15 -7.32
C LYS A 86 9.37 -8.64 -5.99
N ASN A 87 10.14 -7.57 -6.02
CA ASN A 87 10.75 -6.96 -4.84
C ASN A 87 9.91 -5.84 -4.21
N ALA A 88 8.72 -5.60 -4.71
CA ALA A 88 7.82 -4.58 -4.23
C ALA A 88 6.71 -5.15 -3.35
N GLN A 89 6.43 -4.50 -2.25
CA GLN A 89 5.26 -4.77 -1.42
C GLN A 89 4.16 -3.79 -1.79
N LEU A 90 2.98 -4.32 -2.09
CA LEU A 90 1.81 -3.51 -2.41
C LEU A 90 0.85 -3.51 -1.23
N VAL A 91 0.57 -2.34 -0.70
CA VAL A 91 -0.50 -2.12 0.27
C VAL A 91 -1.71 -1.60 -0.51
N ILE A 92 -2.75 -2.42 -0.61
CA ILE A 92 -3.95 -2.12 -1.38
C ILE A 92 -5.01 -1.63 -0.41
N LEU A 93 -5.47 -0.41 -0.59
CA LEU A 93 -6.44 0.24 0.29
C LEU A 93 -7.74 0.53 -0.45
N LYS A 94 -8.86 0.12 0.15
CA LYS A 94 -10.19 0.60 -0.19
C LYS A 94 -10.69 1.47 0.96
N PRO A 95 -10.66 2.81 0.86
CA PRO A 95 -11.10 3.67 1.95
C PRO A 95 -12.57 3.41 2.33
N SER A 96 -12.84 3.35 3.62
CA SER A 96 -14.20 3.26 4.17
C SER A 96 -14.76 4.64 4.58
N THR A 97 -14.06 5.70 4.22
CA THR A 97 -14.49 7.07 4.43
C THR A 97 -15.40 7.53 3.29
N TYR A 98 -16.14 8.60 3.53
CA TYR A 98 -16.81 9.29 2.43
C TYR A 98 -15.80 9.77 1.41
N MET A 99 -16.22 9.92 0.14
CA MET A 99 -15.33 10.30 -0.95
C MET A 99 -14.56 11.59 -0.67
N ASN A 100 -15.21 12.59 -0.10
CA ASN A 100 -14.59 13.86 0.27
C ASN A 100 -13.68 13.79 1.51
N LEU A 101 -13.52 12.64 2.13
CA LEU A 101 -12.62 12.38 3.25
C LEU A 101 -11.56 11.31 2.91
N SER A 102 -11.44 10.94 1.65
CA SER A 102 -10.49 9.91 1.20
C SER A 102 -9.04 10.23 1.54
N GLY A 103 -8.68 11.49 1.62
CA GLY A 103 -7.33 11.92 1.97
C GLY A 103 -6.91 11.54 3.39
N GLU A 104 -7.85 11.42 4.33
CA GLU A 104 -7.53 10.98 5.69
C GLU A 104 -7.04 9.54 5.72
N ALA A 105 -7.71 8.67 4.99
CA ALA A 105 -7.31 7.28 4.85
C ALA A 105 -5.93 7.16 4.17
N VAL A 106 -5.72 7.88 3.10
CA VAL A 106 -4.45 7.85 2.37
C VAL A 106 -3.31 8.36 3.24
N ARG A 107 -3.49 9.50 3.91
CA ARG A 107 -2.47 10.07 4.80
C ARG A 107 -2.14 9.15 5.96
N TYR A 108 -3.14 8.54 6.58
CA TYR A 108 -2.95 7.60 7.67
C TYR A 108 -2.11 6.40 7.24
N TRP A 109 -2.45 5.78 6.10
CA TRP A 109 -1.74 4.59 5.63
C TRP A 109 -0.36 4.89 5.08
N MET A 110 -0.16 6.04 4.47
CA MET A 110 1.18 6.51 4.11
C MET A 110 2.09 6.63 5.33
N SER A 111 1.58 7.24 6.40
CA SER A 111 2.34 7.41 7.65
C SER A 111 2.60 6.10 8.35
N THR A 112 1.58 5.25 8.46
CA THR A 112 1.67 3.95 9.14
C THR A 112 2.65 3.00 8.45
N GLU A 113 2.61 2.94 7.13
CA GLU A 113 3.47 2.07 6.31
C GLU A 113 4.76 2.74 5.86
N LYS A 114 4.96 4.02 6.20
CA LYS A 114 6.12 4.82 5.80
C LYS A 114 6.35 4.84 4.29
N ILE A 115 5.28 5.11 3.56
CA ILE A 115 5.27 5.18 2.09
C ILE A 115 5.33 6.65 1.66
N PRO A 116 6.32 7.05 0.85
CA PRO A 116 6.39 8.42 0.33
C PRO A 116 5.33 8.66 -0.73
N ILE A 117 5.00 9.93 -0.98
CA ILE A 117 3.96 10.33 -1.94
C ILE A 117 4.24 9.83 -3.37
N GLU A 118 5.51 9.71 -3.73
CA GLU A 118 5.92 9.23 -5.05
C GLU A 118 5.59 7.77 -5.30
N ARG A 119 5.25 7.03 -4.25
CA ARG A 119 4.89 5.61 -4.30
C ARG A 119 3.42 5.37 -4.01
N VAL A 120 2.59 6.39 -4.17
CA VAL A 120 1.13 6.32 -4.04
C VAL A 120 0.51 6.32 -5.42
N LEU A 121 -0.34 5.34 -5.68
CA LEU A 121 -1.19 5.28 -6.87
C LEU A 121 -2.65 5.29 -6.46
N VAL A 122 -3.40 6.27 -6.97
CA VAL A 122 -4.84 6.38 -6.72
C VAL A 122 -5.60 6.01 -7.99
N ILE A 123 -6.58 5.11 -7.84
CA ILE A 123 -7.41 4.63 -8.95
C ILE A 123 -8.78 5.27 -8.81
N VAL A 124 -9.21 5.99 -9.84
CA VAL A 124 -10.46 6.75 -9.87
C VAL A 124 -11.21 6.58 -11.17
N ASP A 125 -12.51 6.84 -11.12
CA ASP A 125 -13.34 7.02 -12.29
C ASP A 125 -13.13 8.40 -12.94
N ASP A 126 -13.35 8.49 -14.23
CA ASP A 126 -13.26 9.74 -14.98
C ASP A 126 -14.34 9.79 -16.07
N LEU A 127 -15.28 10.71 -15.91
CA LEU A 127 -16.36 10.92 -16.88
C LEU A 127 -15.88 11.57 -18.18
N ALA A 128 -14.74 12.25 -18.15
CA ALA A 128 -14.19 12.94 -19.32
C ALA A 128 -13.45 12.00 -20.28
N LEU A 129 -13.15 10.77 -19.86
CA LEU A 129 -12.52 9.77 -20.72
C LEU A 129 -13.55 8.88 -21.40
N PRO A 130 -13.28 8.40 -22.63
CA PRO A 130 -14.10 7.39 -23.27
C PRO A 130 -14.24 6.14 -22.41
N PHE A 131 -15.38 5.47 -22.48
CA PHE A 131 -15.65 4.26 -21.73
C PHE A 131 -14.54 3.22 -21.92
N GLY A 132 -14.01 2.71 -20.81
CA GLY A 132 -12.94 1.73 -20.80
C GLY A 132 -11.54 2.27 -21.06
N ALA A 133 -11.40 3.56 -21.35
CA ALA A 133 -10.09 4.16 -21.55
C ALA A 133 -9.35 4.30 -20.21
N LEU A 134 -8.04 4.09 -20.25
CA LEU A 134 -7.16 4.24 -19.10
C LEU A 134 -6.19 5.39 -19.32
N ARG A 135 -6.00 6.20 -18.30
CA ARG A 135 -5.01 7.28 -18.31
C ARG A 135 -4.21 7.30 -17.01
N LEU A 136 -2.94 6.97 -17.11
CA LEU A 136 -2.00 7.05 -15.99
C LEU A 136 -1.25 8.38 -16.04
N LYS A 137 -1.25 9.11 -14.92
CA LYS A 137 -0.46 10.35 -14.75
C LYS A 137 0.29 10.29 -13.43
N SER A 138 1.54 10.76 -13.44
CA SER A 138 2.36 10.84 -12.24
C SER A 138 2.03 12.05 -11.36
N LYS A 139 1.39 13.05 -11.94
CA LYS A 139 0.97 14.30 -11.26
C LYS A 139 -0.14 14.96 -12.05
N GLY A 140 -0.86 15.87 -11.45
CA GLY A 140 -1.87 16.66 -12.14
C GLY A 140 -3.01 17.12 -11.25
N SER A 141 -3.95 17.86 -11.83
CA SER A 141 -5.14 18.36 -11.12
C SER A 141 -6.10 17.22 -10.74
N ASP A 142 -7.04 17.54 -9.85
CA ASP A 142 -8.09 16.63 -9.44
C ASP A 142 -9.21 16.46 -10.50
N ALA A 143 -9.24 17.30 -11.51
CA ALA A 143 -10.25 17.33 -12.57
C ALA A 143 -11.70 17.33 -12.02
N GLY A 144 -11.92 17.97 -10.88
CA GLY A 144 -13.21 18.05 -10.22
C GLY A 144 -13.59 16.80 -9.41
N HIS A 145 -12.70 15.81 -9.29
CA HIS A 145 -12.97 14.63 -8.49
C HIS A 145 -12.77 14.91 -7.01
N ASN A 146 -13.83 14.82 -6.20
CA ASN A 146 -13.81 15.19 -4.77
C ASN A 146 -12.79 14.40 -3.95
N GLY A 147 -12.61 13.12 -4.24
CA GLY A 147 -11.62 12.29 -3.57
C GLY A 147 -10.19 12.74 -3.84
N LEU A 148 -9.85 13.01 -5.09
CA LEU A 148 -8.53 13.51 -5.47
C LEU A 148 -8.26 14.90 -4.88
N LYS A 149 -9.27 15.75 -4.84
CA LYS A 149 -9.18 17.07 -4.25
C LYS A 149 -8.84 17.00 -2.77
N ASN A 150 -9.54 16.16 -2.02
CA ASN A 150 -9.28 15.97 -0.60
C ASN A 150 -7.90 15.36 -0.34
N ILE A 151 -7.48 14.37 -1.13
CA ILE A 151 -6.13 13.78 -1.04
C ILE A 151 -5.07 14.86 -1.25
N ALA A 152 -5.20 15.66 -2.29
CA ALA A 152 -4.25 16.75 -2.58
C ALA A 152 -4.18 17.77 -1.44
N GLN A 153 -5.33 18.12 -0.84
CA GLN A 153 -5.39 19.03 0.29
C GLN A 153 -4.66 18.49 1.52
N LEU A 154 -4.91 17.23 1.88
CA LEU A 154 -4.34 16.64 3.09
C LEU A 154 -2.87 16.23 2.93
N LEU A 155 -2.44 15.87 1.73
CA LEU A 155 -1.03 15.60 1.44
C LEU A 155 -0.24 16.88 1.15
N GLY A 156 -0.91 18.00 0.89
CA GLY A 156 -0.26 19.26 0.53
C GLY A 156 0.42 19.22 -0.83
N SER A 157 0.08 18.26 -1.68
CA SER A 157 0.71 18.09 -3.00
C SER A 157 -0.19 17.31 -3.95
N GLN A 158 -0.04 17.58 -5.25
CA GLN A 158 -0.66 16.82 -6.33
C GLN A 158 0.33 15.86 -7.02
N ALA A 159 1.53 15.71 -6.47
CA ALA A 159 2.60 14.92 -7.05
C ALA A 159 2.51 13.43 -6.67
N TYR A 160 1.34 12.83 -6.83
CA TYR A 160 1.12 11.39 -6.70
C TYR A 160 0.53 10.82 -7.98
N ALA A 161 0.81 9.56 -8.25
CA ALA A 161 0.31 8.90 -9.44
C ALA A 161 -1.19 8.64 -9.34
N ARG A 162 -1.89 8.78 -10.44
CA ARG A 162 -3.31 8.46 -10.56
C ARG A 162 -3.62 7.71 -11.84
N LEU A 163 -4.40 6.66 -11.70
CA LEU A 163 -4.95 5.90 -12.82
C LEU A 163 -6.41 6.30 -12.96
N ARG A 164 -6.74 6.95 -14.06
CA ARG A 164 -8.11 7.35 -14.39
C ARG A 164 -8.73 6.31 -15.31
N PHE A 165 -9.89 5.87 -14.97
CA PHE A 165 -10.65 4.88 -15.70
C PHE A 165 -11.91 5.52 -16.28
N GLY A 166 -12.07 5.53 -17.60
CA GLY A 166 -13.23 6.07 -18.29
C GLY A 166 -14.49 5.24 -18.02
N ILE A 167 -15.54 5.89 -17.59
CA ILE A 167 -16.82 5.27 -17.26
C ILE A 167 -17.97 5.76 -18.12
#